data_6c6e8128d2af2675c48c63f535b6fc38
#
_entry.id   6c6e8128d2af2675c48c63f535b6fc38
#
_cell.length_a   1.000
_cell.length_b   1.000
_cell.length_c   1.000
_cell.angle_alpha   90.00
_cell.angle_beta   90.00
_cell.angle_gamma   90.00
#
_symmetry.space_group_name_H-M   'P 1'
#
loop_
_entity.id
_entity.type
_entity.pdbx_description
1 polymer ?
#
loop_
_entity_poly.entity_id
_entity_poly.type
_entity_poly.pdbx_seq_one_letter_code
_entity_poly.pdbx_strand_id
1 'polypeptide(L)'
;MARHPARCLLLLVAALSLQLTGCSDDSPQASGKRTNTPPTTGSAASGPAASEAARSAPFSLREYDGPIDPGPHRLPLISWERSYPVDALVHVPPGFITPGGWVIDNGRNGPAYGDLMVYGDVDLVDTDPCGAGRNVKPGSTVRDLAQSLVDQVPHWATTPEPITVGGHRGLYVELRVPSNLSRCESGEFTVFAVDQVENPWYSAGPGSVLRFWIVDVDGQRVAVAVKVVPGRTTHTAELVHMAETARFVENSGG
;
A
#
# COMPACT_ATOMS: atom_id res chain seq x y z
N MET A 1 42.60 -24.23 -16.25
CA MET A 1 43.51 -23.64 -15.26
C MET A 1 43.75 -22.19 -15.61
N ALA A 2 43.09 -21.28 -14.92
CA ALA A 2 43.42 -19.85 -14.94
C ALA A 2 42.92 -19.26 -13.62
N ARG A 3 43.86 -18.83 -12.79
CA ARG A 3 43.65 -18.21 -11.47
C ARG A 3 43.46 -16.71 -11.67
N HIS A 4 42.39 -16.13 -11.14
CA HIS A 4 42.26 -14.68 -10.99
C HIS A 4 42.54 -14.25 -9.54
N PRO A 5 43.31 -13.17 -9.33
CA PRO A 5 43.67 -12.69 -8.00
C PRO A 5 42.58 -11.80 -7.40
N ALA A 6 42.43 -11.96 -6.08
CA ALA A 6 41.60 -11.13 -5.21
C ALA A 6 42.14 -9.68 -5.18
N ARG A 7 41.27 -8.69 -5.35
CA ARG A 7 41.53 -7.29 -5.04
C ARG A 7 40.82 -6.94 -3.72
N CYS A 8 41.61 -6.79 -2.66
CA CYS A 8 41.21 -6.12 -1.44
C CYS A 8 40.99 -4.63 -1.71
N LEU A 9 39.81 -4.11 -1.41
CA LEU A 9 39.53 -2.69 -1.38
C LEU A 9 39.34 -2.27 0.09
N LEU A 10 40.33 -1.53 0.63
CA LEU A 10 40.25 -0.87 1.92
C LEU A 10 39.27 0.31 1.82
N LEU A 11 38.23 0.32 2.65
CA LEU A 11 37.36 1.48 2.85
C LEU A 11 37.74 2.18 4.14
N LEU A 12 38.18 3.43 4.00
CA LEU A 12 38.45 4.38 5.07
C LEU A 12 37.12 4.84 5.71
N VAL A 13 37.03 4.69 7.02
CA VAL A 13 35.95 5.26 7.85
C VAL A 13 36.37 6.66 8.28
N ALA A 14 35.67 7.69 7.81
CA ALA A 14 35.77 9.04 8.33
C ALA A 14 34.67 9.27 9.39
N ALA A 15 35.10 9.43 10.65
CA ALA A 15 34.23 9.83 11.73
C ALA A 15 34.03 11.35 11.73
N LEU A 16 32.81 11.83 11.62
CA LEU A 16 32.44 13.23 11.73
C LEU A 16 31.67 13.43 13.05
N SER A 17 32.35 14.10 14.01
CA SER A 17 31.78 14.50 15.30
C SER A 17 31.06 15.84 15.12
N LEU A 18 29.74 15.91 15.37
CA LEU A 18 29.02 17.18 15.51
C LEU A 18 28.75 17.46 16.99
N GLN A 19 29.20 18.61 17.43
CA GLN A 19 29.00 19.16 18.77
C GLN A 19 27.65 19.86 18.87
N LEU A 20 26.95 19.58 19.96
CA LEU A 20 25.74 20.27 20.41
C LEU A 20 26.15 21.55 21.17
N THR A 21 25.67 22.70 20.71
CA THR A 21 25.60 23.92 21.52
C THR A 21 24.14 24.26 21.77
N GLY A 22 23.79 24.30 23.07
CA GLY A 22 22.50 24.75 23.54
C GLY A 22 22.39 26.27 23.57
N CYS A 23 21.17 26.78 23.44
CA CYS A 23 20.77 28.10 23.92
C CYS A 23 19.38 28.01 24.55
N SER A 24 19.35 28.32 25.83
CA SER A 24 18.16 28.68 26.61
C SER A 24 17.84 30.14 26.31
N ASP A 25 16.56 30.51 26.26
CA ASP A 25 16.08 31.83 26.67
C ASP A 25 14.55 31.79 26.81
N ASP A 26 14.15 31.96 27.99
CA ASP A 26 13.36 32.97 28.70
C ASP A 26 12.01 33.41 28.10
N SER A 27 10.98 33.11 28.90
CA SER A 27 9.63 33.68 28.81
C SER A 27 9.58 35.08 29.41
N PRO A 28 8.67 35.94 28.97
CA PRO A 28 7.98 36.83 29.88
C PRO A 28 6.45 36.65 29.90
N GLN A 29 5.99 36.51 31.08
CA GLN A 29 4.62 36.56 31.54
C GLN A 29 4.03 37.97 31.36
N ALA A 30 2.91 38.10 30.66
CA ALA A 30 2.13 39.33 30.61
C ALA A 30 0.74 39.12 31.21
N SER A 31 0.57 39.71 32.40
CA SER A 31 -0.72 39.94 33.05
C SER A 31 -1.60 40.88 32.23
N GLY A 32 -2.75 40.43 31.80
CA GLY A 32 -3.78 41.25 31.13
C GLY A 32 -5.13 41.19 31.86
N LYS A 33 -5.47 42.34 32.39
CA LYS A 33 -6.62 42.79 33.15
C LYS A 33 -7.98 42.40 32.58
N ARG A 34 -8.86 41.82 33.42
CA ARG A 34 -10.28 41.56 33.09
C ARG A 34 -11.06 42.88 33.06
N THR A 35 -11.79 43.08 31.96
CA THR A 35 -12.84 44.11 31.88
C THR A 35 -14.17 43.39 31.64
N ASN A 36 -15.09 43.54 32.61
CA ASN A 36 -16.46 43.04 32.51
C ASN A 36 -17.27 43.97 31.60
N THR A 37 -17.94 43.44 30.59
CA THR A 37 -19.00 44.13 29.85
C THR A 37 -20.28 43.27 29.88
N PRO A 38 -21.47 43.85 30.14
CA PRO A 38 -22.72 43.11 30.34
C PRO A 38 -23.32 42.57 29.03
N PRO A 39 -24.23 41.59 29.09
CA PRO A 39 -24.74 40.90 27.93
C PRO A 39 -25.79 41.75 27.18
N THR A 40 -25.54 41.98 25.91
CA THR A 40 -26.53 42.51 24.98
C THR A 40 -27.32 41.35 24.37
N THR A 41 -28.62 41.32 24.66
CA THR A 41 -29.59 40.47 23.97
C THR A 41 -29.67 40.85 22.50
N GLY A 42 -29.03 40.05 21.63
CA GLY A 42 -29.06 40.18 20.17
C GLY A 42 -29.88 39.08 19.55
N SER A 43 -30.90 39.50 18.86
CA SER A 43 -31.86 38.80 18.01
C SER A 43 -31.25 37.64 17.21
N ALA A 44 -31.91 36.46 17.26
CA ALA A 44 -31.61 35.33 16.42
C ALA A 44 -31.88 35.66 14.94
N ALA A 45 -30.85 36.01 14.19
CA ALA A 45 -30.89 35.95 12.74
C ALA A 45 -30.69 34.53 12.30
N SER A 46 -31.72 33.92 11.71
CA SER A 46 -31.63 32.68 10.99
C SER A 46 -30.62 32.86 9.84
N GLY A 47 -29.37 32.49 10.08
CA GLY A 47 -28.36 32.38 9.05
C GLY A 47 -28.75 31.30 8.02
N PRO A 48 -28.47 31.52 6.72
CA PRO A 48 -28.72 30.49 5.72
C PRO A 48 -27.94 29.24 6.09
N ALA A 49 -28.63 28.09 5.99
CA ALA A 49 -28.04 26.78 6.17
C ALA A 49 -26.68 26.73 5.49
N ALA A 50 -25.66 26.38 6.26
CA ALA A 50 -24.31 26.18 5.74
C ALA A 50 -24.42 25.33 4.47
N SER A 51 -24.05 25.92 3.36
CA SER A 51 -23.92 25.25 2.09
C SER A 51 -23.10 23.99 2.34
N GLU A 52 -23.73 22.84 2.11
CA GLU A 52 -23.11 21.52 2.14
C GLU A 52 -21.87 21.65 1.26
N ALA A 53 -20.70 21.70 1.90
CA ALA A 53 -19.43 21.95 1.23
C ALA A 53 -19.36 21.01 0.03
N ALA A 54 -19.28 21.58 -1.15
CA ALA A 54 -19.15 20.86 -2.40
C ALA A 54 -18.08 19.79 -2.16
N ARG A 55 -18.50 18.52 -2.12
CA ARG A 55 -17.58 17.38 -1.95
C ARG A 55 -16.67 17.42 -3.16
N SER A 56 -15.46 17.94 -2.99
CA SER A 56 -14.45 17.91 -4.04
C SER A 56 -14.31 16.47 -4.52
N ALA A 57 -14.24 16.29 -5.83
CA ALA A 57 -14.02 14.97 -6.41
C ALA A 57 -12.77 14.33 -5.75
N PRO A 58 -12.78 12.99 -5.50
CA PRO A 58 -11.64 12.32 -4.90
C PRO A 58 -10.37 12.60 -5.69
N PHE A 59 -9.30 13.00 -4.97
CA PHE A 59 -8.01 13.28 -5.58
C PHE A 59 -7.39 12.00 -6.15
N SER A 60 -6.86 12.06 -7.37
CA SER A 60 -6.14 10.95 -7.99
C SER A 60 -4.70 10.93 -7.47
N LEU A 61 -4.25 9.76 -7.02
CA LEU A 61 -2.87 9.56 -6.61
C LEU A 61 -1.93 9.34 -7.80
N ARG A 62 -2.45 9.19 -9.02
CA ARG A 62 -1.63 8.97 -10.23
C ARG A 62 -0.53 10.04 -10.33
N GLU A 63 0.72 9.58 -10.41
CA GLU A 63 1.92 10.43 -10.48
C GLU A 63 2.18 11.32 -9.25
N TYR A 64 1.37 11.17 -8.18
CA TYR A 64 1.62 11.89 -6.94
C TYR A 64 2.73 11.18 -6.14
N ASP A 65 3.59 11.94 -5.49
CA ASP A 65 4.67 11.42 -4.63
C ASP A 65 4.70 12.20 -3.32
N GLY A 66 4.64 11.48 -2.21
CA GLY A 66 4.72 12.07 -0.88
C GLY A 66 3.57 11.72 0.07
N PRO A 67 3.41 12.51 1.15
CA PRO A 67 2.35 12.30 2.15
C PRO A 67 0.95 12.45 1.54
N ILE A 68 0.04 11.55 1.92
CA ILE A 68 -1.35 11.58 1.47
C ILE A 68 -2.20 12.28 2.54
N ASP A 69 -2.98 13.28 2.14
CA ASP A 69 -3.96 13.89 3.01
C ASP A 69 -5.06 12.87 3.38
N PRO A 70 -5.56 12.85 4.62
CA PRO A 70 -6.65 11.95 4.99
C PRO A 70 -7.91 12.21 4.15
N GLY A 71 -8.55 11.13 3.71
CA GLY A 71 -9.80 11.24 2.93
C GLY A 71 -9.91 10.26 1.77
N PRO A 72 -10.89 10.49 0.87
CA PRO A 72 -11.10 9.63 -0.29
C PRO A 72 -10.10 9.96 -1.40
N HIS A 73 -9.39 8.92 -1.88
CA HIS A 73 -8.40 9.02 -2.95
C HIS A 73 -8.64 7.96 -4.01
N ARG A 74 -8.30 8.27 -5.25
CA ARG A 74 -8.26 7.34 -6.36
C ARG A 74 -6.86 6.76 -6.49
N LEU A 75 -6.72 5.45 -6.30
CA LEU A 75 -5.50 4.70 -6.51
C LEU A 75 -5.59 4.01 -7.87
N PRO A 76 -4.67 4.31 -8.82
CA PRO A 76 -4.68 3.65 -10.11
C PRO A 76 -4.36 2.16 -9.98
N LEU A 77 -4.93 1.36 -10.87
CA LEU A 77 -4.58 -0.03 -10.96
C LEU A 77 -3.21 -0.18 -11.63
N ILE A 78 -2.36 -1.01 -11.03
CA ILE A 78 -1.08 -1.38 -11.61
C ILE A 78 -1.35 -2.31 -12.80
N SER A 79 -1.08 -1.81 -13.97
CA SER A 79 -1.13 -2.54 -15.22
C SER A 79 -0.28 -1.79 -16.24
N TRP A 80 0.51 -2.51 -17.01
CA TRP A 80 1.39 -1.86 -17.97
C TRP A 80 0.76 -1.68 -19.35
N GLU A 81 0.03 -2.65 -19.84
CA GLU A 81 -0.45 -2.64 -21.22
C GLU A 81 -1.86 -2.06 -21.41
N ARG A 82 -2.60 -1.88 -20.32
CA ARG A 82 -4.00 -1.47 -20.41
C ARG A 82 -4.25 -0.28 -19.50
N SER A 83 -4.74 0.80 -20.07
CA SER A 83 -5.44 1.78 -19.25
C SER A 83 -6.73 1.12 -18.75
N TYR A 84 -6.75 0.69 -17.50
CA TYR A 84 -7.99 0.18 -16.91
C TYR A 84 -9.02 1.30 -16.88
N PRO A 85 -10.27 0.98 -17.21
CA PRO A 85 -11.34 1.98 -17.18
C PRO A 85 -11.75 2.37 -15.76
N VAL A 86 -11.14 1.75 -14.75
CA VAL A 86 -11.46 1.98 -13.33
C VAL A 86 -10.22 2.27 -12.50
N ASP A 87 -10.40 3.07 -11.45
CA ASP A 87 -9.47 3.25 -10.34
C ASP A 87 -10.10 2.66 -9.07
N ALA A 88 -9.27 2.28 -8.10
CA ALA A 88 -9.75 1.96 -6.77
C ALA A 88 -9.95 3.24 -5.96
N LEU A 89 -11.16 3.49 -5.47
CA LEU A 89 -11.47 4.54 -4.52
C LEU A 89 -11.27 3.99 -3.10
N VAL A 90 -10.30 4.54 -2.39
CA VAL A 90 -9.96 4.16 -1.02
C VAL A 90 -10.06 5.37 -0.09
N HIS A 91 -10.44 5.14 1.17
CA HIS A 91 -10.42 6.20 2.18
C HIS A 91 -9.14 6.07 3.01
N VAL A 92 -8.18 6.96 2.75
CA VAL A 92 -6.86 6.93 3.38
C VAL A 92 -6.89 7.62 4.74
N PRO A 93 -6.51 6.95 5.84
CA PRO A 93 -6.34 7.58 7.16
C PRO A 93 -5.07 8.45 7.20
N PRO A 94 -4.88 9.23 8.30
CA PRO A 94 -3.62 9.96 8.49
C PRO A 94 -2.40 9.04 8.59
N GLY A 95 -1.24 9.52 8.12
CA GLY A 95 0.05 8.88 8.33
C GLY A 95 0.51 7.94 7.20
N PHE A 96 -0.16 7.99 6.06
CA PHE A 96 0.23 7.26 4.86
C PHE A 96 0.92 8.15 3.83
N ILE A 97 1.73 7.53 3.01
CA ILE A 97 2.42 8.16 1.87
C ILE A 97 2.19 7.33 0.60
N THR A 98 2.50 7.92 -0.54
CA THR A 98 2.58 7.20 -1.80
C THR A 98 3.88 7.57 -2.53
N PRO A 99 4.77 6.62 -2.77
CA PRO A 99 5.87 6.79 -3.70
C PRO A 99 5.38 6.53 -5.13
N GLY A 100 5.27 7.60 -5.92
CA GLY A 100 4.90 7.52 -7.35
C GLY A 100 3.43 7.21 -7.66
N GLY A 101 2.52 7.26 -6.67
CA GLY A 101 1.08 7.24 -6.90
C GLY A 101 0.41 5.89 -7.18
N TRP A 102 1.15 4.79 -7.15
CA TRP A 102 0.67 3.43 -7.44
C TRP A 102 0.58 2.51 -6.22
N VAL A 103 1.09 2.97 -5.08
CA VAL A 103 1.07 2.26 -3.80
C VAL A 103 0.70 3.22 -2.67
N ILE A 104 0.00 2.74 -1.69
CA ILE A 104 -0.21 3.43 -0.41
C ILE A 104 0.60 2.67 0.63
N ASP A 105 1.58 3.32 1.27
CA ASP A 105 2.37 2.71 2.33
C ASP A 105 2.36 3.53 3.61
N ASN A 106 2.82 2.92 4.70
CA ASN A 106 2.81 3.52 6.03
C ASN A 106 4.05 4.37 6.34
N GLY A 107 4.84 4.75 5.34
CA GLY A 107 6.04 5.59 5.48
C GLY A 107 7.15 4.98 6.34
N ARG A 108 7.17 3.64 6.51
CA ARG A 108 8.15 2.93 7.34
C ARG A 108 9.04 2.05 6.48
N ASN A 109 10.18 1.62 7.04
CA ASN A 109 11.12 0.73 6.39
C ASN A 109 11.26 -0.59 7.17
N GLY A 110 11.79 -1.60 6.49
CA GLY A 110 12.06 -2.91 7.08
C GLY A 110 10.80 -3.60 7.62
N PRO A 111 10.87 -4.29 8.76
CA PRO A 111 9.73 -5.04 9.30
C PRO A 111 8.52 -4.19 9.71
N ALA A 112 8.68 -2.87 9.89
CA ALA A 112 7.58 -1.96 10.18
C ALA A 112 6.82 -1.51 8.92
N TYR A 113 7.36 -1.79 7.75
CA TYR A 113 6.76 -1.48 6.45
C TYR A 113 5.45 -2.24 6.24
N GLY A 114 4.50 -1.60 5.59
CA GLY A 114 3.27 -2.20 5.11
C GLY A 114 2.71 -1.37 3.98
N ASP A 115 2.13 -2.04 3.01
CA ASP A 115 1.59 -1.41 1.80
C ASP A 115 0.24 -1.97 1.38
N LEU A 116 -0.45 -1.17 0.57
CA LEU A 116 -1.63 -1.53 -0.20
C LEU A 116 -1.40 -1.16 -1.67
N MET A 117 -1.62 -2.11 -2.56
CA MET A 117 -1.57 -1.95 -4.00
C MET A 117 -2.80 -2.56 -4.66
N VAL A 118 -3.12 -2.09 -5.87
CA VAL A 118 -4.24 -2.64 -6.66
C VAL A 118 -3.73 -3.03 -8.03
N TYR A 119 -3.96 -4.28 -8.41
CA TYR A 119 -3.50 -4.84 -9.67
C TYR A 119 -4.69 -5.10 -10.60
N GLY A 120 -4.61 -4.57 -11.80
CA GLY A 120 -5.57 -4.84 -12.86
C GLY A 120 -5.29 -6.14 -13.60
N ASP A 121 -4.01 -6.46 -13.80
CA ASP A 121 -3.58 -7.74 -14.37
C ASP A 121 -2.48 -8.35 -13.49
N VAL A 122 -2.66 -9.60 -13.15
CA VAL A 122 -1.59 -10.46 -12.67
C VAL A 122 -1.33 -11.48 -13.76
N ASP A 123 -0.27 -11.24 -14.53
CA ASP A 123 -0.01 -12.00 -15.75
C ASP A 123 0.75 -13.30 -15.49
N LEU A 124 1.60 -13.30 -14.50
CA LEU A 124 2.49 -14.41 -14.19
C LEU A 124 2.49 -14.68 -12.68
N VAL A 125 2.26 -15.92 -12.31
CA VAL A 125 2.43 -16.42 -10.93
C VAL A 125 3.66 -17.32 -10.90
N ASP A 126 4.54 -17.11 -9.93
CA ASP A 126 5.73 -17.94 -9.77
C ASP A 126 5.36 -19.30 -9.16
N THR A 127 5.85 -20.39 -9.71
CA THR A 127 5.62 -21.75 -9.19
C THR A 127 6.62 -22.15 -8.10
N ASP A 128 7.71 -21.40 -7.95
CA ASP A 128 8.71 -21.55 -6.88
C ASP A 128 9.12 -20.17 -6.36
N PRO A 129 8.42 -19.63 -5.37
CA PRO A 129 8.65 -18.28 -4.84
C PRO A 129 10.07 -18.00 -4.33
N CYS A 130 10.88 -19.03 -4.13
CA CYS A 130 12.24 -18.91 -3.58
C CYS A 130 13.35 -19.24 -4.58
N GLY A 131 13.02 -19.82 -5.72
CA GLY A 131 14.00 -20.27 -6.72
C GLY A 131 13.78 -19.64 -8.08
N ALA A 132 14.47 -20.19 -9.07
CA ALA A 132 14.22 -19.91 -10.48
C ALA A 132 12.97 -20.67 -10.94
N GLY A 133 11.83 -20.39 -10.31
CA GLY A 133 10.54 -21.00 -10.60
C GLY A 133 10.11 -20.76 -12.05
N ARG A 134 9.13 -21.52 -12.47
CA ARG A 134 8.49 -21.27 -13.76
C ARG A 134 7.35 -20.29 -13.56
N ASN A 135 7.38 -19.21 -14.30
CA ASN A 135 6.24 -18.32 -14.38
C ASN A 135 5.13 -18.99 -15.18
N VAL A 136 3.96 -19.08 -14.57
CA VAL A 136 2.76 -19.59 -15.22
C VAL A 136 1.72 -18.48 -15.32
N LYS A 137 1.02 -18.43 -16.45
CA LYS A 137 -0.14 -17.54 -16.56
C LYS A 137 -1.29 -18.15 -15.80
N PRO A 138 -1.82 -17.48 -14.76
CA PRO A 138 -3.09 -17.90 -14.20
C PRO A 138 -4.18 -17.75 -15.27
N GLY A 139 -5.25 -18.52 -15.18
CA GLY A 139 -6.42 -18.31 -16.04
C GLY A 139 -7.04 -16.92 -15.82
N SER A 140 -8.04 -16.57 -16.61
CA SER A 140 -8.61 -15.21 -16.62
C SER A 140 -9.58 -14.92 -15.46
N THR A 141 -10.03 -15.94 -14.73
CA THR A 141 -11.05 -15.76 -13.70
C THR A 141 -10.45 -15.44 -12.33
N VAL A 142 -11.29 -14.88 -11.44
CA VAL A 142 -10.97 -14.70 -10.01
C VAL A 142 -10.51 -16.01 -9.37
N ARG A 143 -11.19 -17.11 -9.69
CA ARG A 143 -10.87 -18.45 -9.15
C ARG A 143 -9.50 -18.94 -9.63
N ASP A 144 -9.17 -18.72 -10.89
CA ASP A 144 -7.90 -19.19 -11.45
C ASP A 144 -6.71 -18.50 -10.76
N LEU A 145 -6.78 -17.18 -10.51
CA LEU A 145 -5.73 -16.47 -9.79
C LEU A 145 -5.66 -16.91 -8.33
N ALA A 146 -6.81 -17.00 -7.64
CA ALA A 146 -6.85 -17.43 -6.25
C ALA A 146 -6.25 -18.83 -6.09
N GLN A 147 -6.56 -19.77 -7.01
CA GLN A 147 -6.01 -21.12 -6.99
C GLN A 147 -4.51 -21.13 -7.30
N SER A 148 -4.06 -20.36 -8.28
CA SER A 148 -2.63 -20.25 -8.62
C SER A 148 -1.80 -19.73 -7.45
N LEU A 149 -2.30 -18.77 -6.68
CA LEU A 149 -1.64 -18.28 -5.47
C LEU A 149 -1.57 -19.36 -4.37
N VAL A 150 -2.62 -20.17 -4.21
CA VAL A 150 -2.62 -21.28 -3.25
C VAL A 150 -1.67 -22.41 -3.68
N ASP A 151 -1.70 -22.78 -4.96
CA ASP A 151 -0.88 -23.87 -5.50
C ASP A 151 0.63 -23.56 -5.43
N GLN A 152 0.98 -22.28 -5.44
CA GLN A 152 2.36 -21.81 -5.25
C GLN A 152 2.94 -22.24 -3.90
N VAL A 153 2.12 -22.18 -2.83
CA VAL A 153 2.55 -22.45 -1.45
C VAL A 153 1.44 -23.07 -0.59
N PRO A 154 0.98 -24.27 -0.93
CA PRO A 154 -0.24 -24.84 -0.34
C PRO A 154 -0.20 -25.00 1.18
N HIS A 155 0.99 -25.08 1.79
CA HIS A 155 1.15 -25.18 3.25
C HIS A 155 1.12 -23.82 3.97
N TRP A 156 1.21 -22.72 3.24
CA TRP A 156 1.30 -21.36 3.78
C TRP A 156 0.22 -20.43 3.21
N ALA A 157 -0.70 -20.98 2.45
CA ALA A 157 -1.86 -20.29 1.92
C ALA A 157 -3.14 -20.71 2.63
N THR A 158 -4.08 -19.79 2.78
CA THR A 158 -5.45 -20.13 3.19
C THR A 158 -6.23 -20.70 2.01
N THR A 159 -7.25 -21.51 2.31
CA THR A 159 -8.26 -21.85 1.28
C THR A 159 -8.96 -20.56 0.84
N PRO A 160 -9.20 -20.38 -0.48
CA PRO A 160 -9.91 -19.20 -0.97
C PRO A 160 -11.32 -19.08 -0.37
N GLU A 161 -11.62 -17.92 0.24
CA GLU A 161 -12.91 -17.66 0.90
C GLU A 161 -13.73 -16.66 0.06
N PRO A 162 -15.07 -16.88 -0.11
CA PRO A 162 -15.92 -15.93 -0.81
C PRO A 162 -15.98 -14.59 -0.08
N ILE A 163 -15.81 -13.49 -0.83
CA ILE A 163 -15.91 -12.12 -0.31
C ILE A 163 -16.67 -11.20 -1.27
N THR A 164 -16.95 -9.99 -0.80
CA THR A 164 -17.47 -8.90 -1.62
C THR A 164 -16.70 -7.62 -1.25
N VAL A 165 -16.12 -6.94 -2.25
CA VAL A 165 -15.46 -5.65 -2.09
C VAL A 165 -16.06 -4.67 -3.10
N GLY A 166 -16.48 -3.50 -2.63
CA GLY A 166 -17.08 -2.47 -3.49
C GLY A 166 -18.36 -2.90 -4.23
N GLY A 167 -19.05 -3.95 -3.75
CA GLY A 167 -20.21 -4.53 -4.43
C GLY A 167 -19.87 -5.68 -5.41
N HIS A 168 -18.59 -5.94 -5.67
CA HIS A 168 -18.11 -6.96 -6.58
C HIS A 168 -17.79 -8.26 -5.82
N ARG A 169 -18.25 -9.40 -6.36
CA ARG A 169 -17.99 -10.72 -5.77
C ARG A 169 -16.58 -11.18 -6.10
N GLY A 170 -15.96 -11.89 -5.16
CA GLY A 170 -14.61 -12.37 -5.32
C GLY A 170 -14.20 -13.45 -4.34
N LEU A 171 -12.88 -13.62 -4.24
CA LEU A 171 -12.23 -14.55 -3.32
C LEU A 171 -11.13 -13.85 -2.55
N TYR A 172 -11.02 -14.19 -1.27
CA TYR A 172 -9.92 -13.78 -0.40
C TYR A 172 -8.91 -14.92 -0.26
N VAL A 173 -7.63 -14.58 -0.32
CA VAL A 173 -6.51 -15.51 -0.08
C VAL A 173 -5.49 -14.81 0.80
N GLU A 174 -4.96 -15.51 1.81
CA GLU A 174 -3.82 -15.06 2.62
C GLU A 174 -2.63 -16.00 2.39
N LEU A 175 -1.46 -15.43 2.09
CA LEU A 175 -0.20 -16.15 2.01
C LEU A 175 0.69 -15.75 3.19
N ARG A 176 1.34 -16.73 3.83
CA ARG A 176 2.30 -16.50 4.91
C ARG A 176 3.70 -16.81 4.44
N VAL A 177 4.52 -15.78 4.39
CA VAL A 177 5.93 -15.92 4.00
C VAL A 177 6.74 -16.51 5.16
N PRO A 178 7.57 -17.52 4.92
CA PRO A 178 8.44 -18.06 5.96
C PRO A 178 9.31 -17.01 6.64
N SER A 179 9.55 -17.18 7.93
CA SER A 179 10.45 -16.27 8.67
C SER A 179 11.93 -16.45 8.29
N ASN A 180 12.29 -17.52 7.60
CA ASN A 180 13.62 -17.78 7.09
C ASN A 180 13.58 -17.98 5.57
N LEU A 181 14.16 -17.04 4.85
CA LEU A 181 14.28 -17.03 3.38
C LEU A 181 15.72 -17.33 2.91
N SER A 182 16.55 -17.97 3.73
CA SER A 182 17.93 -18.30 3.36
C SER A 182 18.06 -19.24 2.16
N ARG A 183 16.98 -19.90 1.75
CA ARG A 183 16.90 -20.74 0.55
C ARG A 183 16.43 -19.96 -0.69
N CYS A 184 15.91 -18.75 -0.52
CA CYS A 184 15.50 -17.91 -1.63
C CYS A 184 16.72 -17.21 -2.22
N GLU A 185 16.95 -17.34 -3.51
CA GLU A 185 18.14 -16.80 -4.20
C GLU A 185 18.27 -15.28 -4.06
N SER A 186 17.14 -14.57 -4.12
CA SER A 186 17.07 -13.10 -3.94
C SER A 186 17.03 -12.67 -2.47
N GLY A 187 16.85 -13.61 -1.52
CA GLY A 187 16.50 -13.30 -0.13
C GLY A 187 15.05 -12.81 0.03
N GLU A 188 14.26 -12.84 -1.01
CA GLU A 188 12.85 -12.45 -1.05
C GLU A 188 11.98 -13.61 -1.54
N PHE A 189 10.71 -13.56 -1.15
CA PHE A 189 9.67 -14.47 -1.58
C PHE A 189 8.89 -13.80 -2.71
N THR A 190 9.05 -14.28 -3.95
CA THR A 190 8.39 -13.74 -5.12
C THR A 190 7.01 -14.37 -5.31
N VAL A 191 5.98 -13.57 -5.48
CA VAL A 191 4.59 -14.04 -5.56
C VAL A 191 4.09 -14.09 -7.00
N PHE A 192 4.14 -12.95 -7.67
CA PHE A 192 3.69 -12.81 -9.06
C PHE A 192 4.41 -11.67 -9.76
N ALA A 193 4.22 -11.58 -11.05
CA ALA A 193 4.65 -10.47 -11.87
C ALA A 193 3.50 -9.89 -12.69
N VAL A 194 3.65 -8.61 -13.01
CA VAL A 194 2.90 -7.95 -14.08
C VAL A 194 3.82 -7.90 -15.28
N ASP A 195 3.40 -8.48 -16.40
CA ASP A 195 4.23 -8.58 -17.61
C ASP A 195 4.60 -7.17 -18.12
N GLN A 196 5.85 -7.02 -18.61
CA GLN A 196 6.38 -5.83 -19.27
C GLN A 196 6.55 -4.56 -18.39
N VAL A 197 6.46 -4.65 -17.07
CA VAL A 197 6.80 -3.55 -16.16
C VAL A 197 8.29 -3.58 -15.82
N GLU A 198 8.93 -2.44 -15.72
CA GLU A 198 10.25 -2.35 -15.11
C GLU A 198 10.12 -2.72 -13.63
N ASN A 199 10.78 -3.79 -13.21
CA ASN A 199 10.65 -4.36 -11.89
C ASN A 199 9.26 -5.00 -11.61
N PRO A 200 8.88 -6.00 -12.40
CA PRO A 200 7.51 -6.52 -12.47
C PRO A 200 7.07 -7.35 -11.26
N TRP A 201 7.96 -7.64 -10.33
CA TRP A 201 7.71 -8.65 -9.31
C TRP A 201 7.10 -8.06 -8.04
N TYR A 202 6.01 -8.69 -7.57
CA TYR A 202 5.50 -8.50 -6.23
C TYR A 202 6.16 -9.51 -5.30
N SER A 203 7.03 -9.02 -4.42
CA SER A 203 7.79 -9.84 -3.51
C SER A 203 7.62 -9.41 -2.05
N ALA A 204 8.01 -10.27 -1.13
CA ALA A 204 7.89 -10.04 0.28
C ALA A 204 9.09 -10.58 1.07
N GLY A 205 9.47 -9.85 2.09
CA GLY A 205 10.50 -10.25 3.02
C GLY A 205 10.04 -11.29 4.06
N PRO A 206 10.97 -11.77 4.91
CA PRO A 206 10.71 -12.82 5.89
C PRO A 206 9.59 -12.50 6.87
N GLY A 207 8.68 -13.45 7.09
CA GLY A 207 7.59 -13.35 8.05
C GLY A 207 6.45 -12.42 7.62
N SER A 208 6.46 -11.95 6.38
CA SER A 208 5.34 -11.16 5.83
C SER A 208 4.07 -12.00 5.72
N VAL A 209 2.93 -11.33 5.82
CA VAL A 209 1.63 -11.84 5.43
C VAL A 209 1.12 -11.00 4.28
N LEU A 210 0.77 -11.68 3.20
CA LEU A 210 0.21 -11.11 1.99
C LEU A 210 -1.26 -11.46 1.94
N ARG A 211 -2.12 -10.48 1.76
CA ARG A 211 -3.57 -10.63 1.70
C ARG A 211 -4.08 -10.15 0.36
N PHE A 212 -4.90 -10.96 -0.28
CA PHE A 212 -5.44 -10.67 -1.60
C PHE A 212 -6.96 -10.73 -1.58
N TRP A 213 -7.59 -9.63 -1.95
CA TRP A 213 -9.01 -9.55 -2.28
C TRP A 213 -9.10 -9.51 -3.81
N ILE A 214 -9.45 -10.64 -4.40
CA ILE A 214 -9.51 -10.81 -5.85
C ILE A 214 -10.97 -10.75 -6.27
N VAL A 215 -11.36 -9.75 -7.04
CA VAL A 215 -12.75 -9.49 -7.43
C VAL A 215 -12.91 -9.42 -8.94
N ASP A 216 -14.14 -9.64 -9.40
CA ASP A 216 -14.55 -9.39 -10.78
C ASP A 216 -15.23 -8.02 -10.85
N VAL A 217 -14.58 -7.07 -11.48
CA VAL A 217 -15.10 -5.72 -11.72
C VAL A 217 -15.50 -5.63 -13.19
N ASP A 218 -16.78 -5.84 -13.46
CA ASP A 218 -17.39 -5.75 -14.81
C ASP A 218 -16.67 -6.62 -15.86
N GLY A 219 -16.34 -7.85 -15.48
CA GLY A 219 -15.64 -8.81 -16.32
C GLY A 219 -14.12 -8.68 -16.33
N GLN A 220 -13.57 -7.80 -15.50
CA GLN A 220 -12.14 -7.62 -15.30
C GLN A 220 -11.72 -8.14 -13.93
N ARG A 221 -10.71 -8.97 -13.89
CA ARG A 221 -10.12 -9.45 -12.65
C ARG A 221 -9.24 -8.37 -12.05
N VAL A 222 -9.55 -7.95 -10.81
CA VAL A 222 -8.80 -6.97 -10.04
C VAL A 222 -8.34 -7.62 -8.73
N ALA A 223 -7.09 -7.41 -8.34
CA ALA A 223 -6.55 -7.88 -7.08
C ALA A 223 -6.12 -6.70 -6.20
N VAL A 224 -6.77 -6.50 -5.07
CA VAL A 224 -6.29 -5.61 -4.01
C VAL A 224 -5.35 -6.40 -3.13
N ALA A 225 -4.12 -5.94 -2.98
CA ALA A 225 -3.07 -6.61 -2.24
C ALA A 225 -2.62 -5.77 -1.04
N VAL A 226 -2.51 -6.40 0.11
CA VAL A 226 -1.93 -5.80 1.33
C VAL A 226 -0.77 -6.66 1.81
N LYS A 227 0.37 -6.02 2.06
CA LYS A 227 1.55 -6.65 2.64
C LYS A 227 1.85 -6.08 4.02
N VAL A 228 2.00 -6.95 5.01
CA VAL A 228 2.33 -6.58 6.39
C VAL A 228 3.24 -7.61 7.04
N VAL A 229 3.96 -7.22 8.10
CA VAL A 229 4.64 -8.15 9.00
C VAL A 229 3.89 -8.14 10.34
N PRO A 230 3.20 -9.23 10.73
CA PRO A 230 2.37 -9.27 11.93
C PRO A 230 3.13 -8.88 13.20
N GLY A 231 2.53 -8.00 14.00
CA GLY A 231 3.12 -7.47 15.23
C GLY A 231 4.28 -6.49 15.03
N ARG A 232 4.65 -6.19 13.80
CA ARG A 232 5.73 -5.24 13.46
C ARG A 232 5.26 -4.09 12.57
N THR A 233 4.45 -4.37 11.56
CA THR A 233 3.88 -3.34 10.69
C THR A 233 2.93 -2.45 11.49
N THR A 234 3.17 -1.14 11.44
CA THR A 234 2.22 -0.14 11.94
C THR A 234 1.05 0.01 10.97
N HIS A 235 -0.11 0.41 11.48
CA HIS A 235 -1.30 0.65 10.64
C HIS A 235 -1.82 -0.59 9.88
N THR A 236 -1.58 -1.80 10.42
CA THR A 236 -2.06 -3.04 9.79
C THR A 236 -3.58 -3.08 9.64
N ALA A 237 -4.31 -2.63 10.67
CA ALA A 237 -5.77 -2.63 10.66
C ALA A 237 -6.32 -1.64 9.62
N GLU A 238 -5.68 -0.48 9.49
CA GLU A 238 -6.04 0.55 8.53
C GLU A 238 -5.79 0.08 7.08
N LEU A 239 -4.65 -0.57 6.80
CA LEU A 239 -4.35 -1.14 5.48
C LEU A 239 -5.40 -2.20 5.09
N VAL A 240 -5.73 -3.10 6.00
CA VAL A 240 -6.77 -4.12 5.78
C VAL A 240 -8.13 -3.47 5.56
N HIS A 241 -8.49 -2.48 6.39
CA HIS A 241 -9.77 -1.77 6.27
C HIS A 241 -9.89 -1.03 4.92
N MET A 242 -8.81 -0.39 4.46
CA MET A 242 -8.80 0.24 3.12
C MET A 242 -9.07 -0.78 2.02
N ALA A 243 -8.50 -1.98 2.08
CA ALA A 243 -8.72 -3.03 1.09
C ALA A 243 -10.16 -3.55 1.13
N GLU A 244 -10.71 -3.80 2.33
CA GLU A 244 -12.07 -4.34 2.51
C GLU A 244 -13.16 -3.35 2.10
N THR A 245 -12.89 -2.05 2.23
CA THR A 245 -13.85 -0.97 1.94
C THR A 245 -13.60 -0.28 0.61
N ALA A 246 -12.61 -0.71 -0.15
CA ALA A 246 -12.33 -0.19 -1.48
C ALA A 246 -13.56 -0.24 -2.39
N ARG A 247 -13.69 0.73 -3.28
CA ARG A 247 -14.70 0.75 -4.34
C ARG A 247 -14.00 0.93 -5.67
N PHE A 248 -14.65 0.54 -6.73
CA PHE A 248 -14.11 0.74 -8.07
C PHE A 248 -14.95 1.79 -8.78
N VAL A 249 -14.29 2.79 -9.32
CA VAL A 249 -14.91 3.94 -9.98
C VAL A 249 -14.32 4.12 -11.36
N GLU A 250 -15.15 4.59 -12.30
CA GLU A 250 -14.64 4.87 -13.65
C GLU A 250 -13.45 5.83 -13.60
N ASN A 251 -12.42 5.49 -14.36
CA ASN A 251 -11.29 6.37 -14.56
C ASN A 251 -11.77 7.59 -15.36
N SER A 252 -11.83 8.74 -14.72
CA SER A 252 -12.06 9.99 -15.44
C SER A 252 -10.80 10.30 -16.24
N GLY A 253 -10.75 9.77 -17.46
CA GLY A 253 -9.61 9.88 -18.36
C GLY A 253 -8.99 11.27 -18.32
N GLY A 254 -7.71 11.32 -17.94
CA GLY A 254 -6.89 12.51 -18.06
C GLY A 254 -6.48 12.74 -19.51
#